data_2bc429cd076f138662c9456284e12135
#
_entry.id   2bc429cd076f138662c9456284e12135
#
_cell.length_a   1.000
_cell.length_b   1.000
_cell.length_c   1.000
_cell.angle_alpha   90.00
_cell.angle_beta   90.00
_cell.angle_gamma   90.00
#
_symmetry.space_group_name_H-M   'P 1'
#
loop_
_entity.id
_entity.type
_entity.pdbx_description
1 polymer ?
#
loop_
_entity_poly.entity_id
_entity_poly.type
_entity_poly.pdbx_seq_one_letter_code
_entity_poly.pdbx_strand_id
1 'polypeptide(L)'
;MTEKMKYTRGSGNIFLDVGFDNAEAENLKLRFDLMMKIEDFYRRSGLTQAGAAKVLGLTQPRLNALLKGKIQLFSLDALVNIACKAGLNVRLVIKKAA
;
A
#
# COMPACT_ATOMS: atom_id res chain seq x y z
N MET A 1 -9.17 -21.77 -1.59
CA MET A 1 -9.31 -21.84 -0.98
C MET A 1 -9.27 -21.88 -0.84
N THR A 2 -9.27 -21.81 -1.29
CA THR A 2 -9.30 -21.95 -0.86
C THR A 2 -9.22 -21.77 -0.77
N GLU A 3 -9.01 -21.15 -0.71
CA GLU A 3 -9.06 -21.10 -0.26
C GLU A 3 -8.90 -20.76 -0.01
N LYS A 4 -8.96 -20.62 -0.09
CA LYS A 4 -8.84 -20.53 0.43
C LYS A 4 -9.06 -20.35 0.96
N MET A 5 -9.26 -19.97 0.85
CA MET A 5 -9.49 -20.06 1.51
C MET A 5 -9.84 -20.12 1.88
N LYS A 6 -10.16 -20.03 2.01
CA LYS A 6 -10.47 -20.23 2.42
C LYS A 6 -10.81 -20.09 3.05
N TYR A 7 -11.18 -20.05 3.43
CA TYR A 7 -11.38 -19.78 3.93
C TYR A 7 -12.00 -19.63 3.92
N THR A 8 -12.72 -19.39 4.32
CA THR A 8 -13.00 -18.91 3.99
C THR A 8 -12.54 -18.57 3.42
N ARG A 9 -13.14 -18.69 3.18
CA ARG A 9 -12.39 -18.04 2.49
C ARG A 9 -12.69 -16.73 1.87
N GLY A 10 -12.29 -15.70 2.11
CA GLY A 10 -12.53 -14.40 1.56
C GLY A 10 -12.15 -14.28 0.08
N SER A 11 -12.44 -13.14 -0.52
CA SER A 11 -12.15 -12.87 -1.93
C SER A 11 -10.65 -12.63 -2.21
N GLY A 12 -9.84 -12.51 -1.20
CA GLY A 12 -8.46 -12.07 -1.32
C GLY A 12 -8.31 -10.56 -1.23
N ASN A 13 -9.42 -9.84 -1.17
CA ASN A 13 -9.44 -8.40 -0.98
C ASN A 13 -10.23 -8.08 0.29
N ILE A 14 -9.49 -7.75 1.35
CA ILE A 14 -10.10 -7.51 2.65
C ILE A 14 -11.09 -6.34 2.61
N PHE A 15 -10.85 -5.35 1.75
CA PHE A 15 -11.74 -4.19 1.67
C PHE A 15 -13.08 -4.56 1.07
N LEU A 16 -13.08 -5.47 0.10
CA LEU A 16 -14.30 -6.01 -0.45
C LEU A 16 -15.07 -6.81 0.61
N ASP A 17 -14.35 -7.60 1.38
CA ASP A 17 -14.95 -8.46 2.40
C ASP A 17 -15.60 -7.65 3.53
N VAL A 18 -15.12 -6.45 3.81
CA VAL A 18 -15.71 -5.60 4.86
C VAL A 18 -16.77 -4.63 4.31
N GLY A 19 -17.14 -4.77 3.04
CA GLY A 19 -18.31 -4.07 2.51
C GLY A 19 -18.07 -2.90 1.58
N PHE A 20 -16.82 -2.62 1.19
CA PHE A 20 -16.57 -1.58 0.18
C PHE A 20 -17.01 -2.09 -1.20
N ASP A 21 -17.45 -1.17 -2.07
CA ASP A 21 -17.78 -1.58 -3.43
C ASP A 21 -16.53 -1.97 -4.22
N ASN A 22 -16.72 -2.59 -5.39
CA ASN A 22 -15.63 -3.17 -6.16
C ASN A 22 -14.54 -2.14 -6.52
N ALA A 23 -14.94 -0.97 -6.99
CA ALA A 23 -13.97 0.04 -7.42
C ALA A 23 -13.19 0.57 -6.23
N GLU A 24 -13.87 0.86 -5.15
CA GLU A 24 -13.24 1.36 -3.94
C GLU A 24 -12.34 0.31 -3.31
N ALA A 25 -12.80 -0.93 -3.25
CA ALA A 25 -12.01 -2.02 -2.68
C ALA A 25 -10.74 -2.26 -3.49
N GLU A 26 -10.81 -2.18 -4.81
CA GLU A 26 -9.63 -2.32 -5.67
C GLU A 26 -8.63 -1.20 -5.41
N ASN A 27 -9.11 0.05 -5.34
CA ASN A 27 -8.24 1.19 -5.09
C ASN A 27 -7.56 1.09 -3.72
N LEU A 28 -8.33 0.75 -2.69
CA LEU A 28 -7.80 0.59 -1.34
C LEU A 28 -6.77 -0.53 -1.27
N LYS A 29 -7.03 -1.64 -1.96
CA LYS A 29 -6.10 -2.77 -1.99
C LYS A 29 -4.77 -2.37 -2.64
N LEU A 30 -4.82 -1.64 -3.75
CA LEU A 30 -3.61 -1.16 -4.41
C LEU A 30 -2.82 -0.22 -3.50
N ARG A 31 -3.53 0.71 -2.85
CA ARG A 31 -2.87 1.63 -1.92
C ARG A 31 -2.25 0.90 -0.73
N PHE A 32 -2.98 -0.07 -0.19
CA PHE A 32 -2.49 -0.88 0.92
C PHE A 32 -1.21 -1.62 0.54
N ASP A 33 -1.22 -2.26 -0.64
CA ASP A 33 -0.06 -3.02 -1.10
C ASP A 33 1.17 -2.11 -1.27
N LEU A 34 0.96 -0.91 -1.82
CA LEU A 34 2.05 0.06 -1.96
C LEU A 34 2.58 0.50 -0.60
N MET A 35 1.68 0.80 0.34
CA MET A 35 2.09 1.21 1.69
C MET A 35 2.91 0.13 2.37
N MET A 36 2.51 -1.14 2.23
CA MET A 36 3.23 -2.25 2.82
C MET A 36 4.64 -2.37 2.24
N LYS A 37 4.78 -2.18 0.94
CA LYS A 37 6.09 -2.24 0.29
C LYS A 37 6.99 -1.08 0.69
N ILE A 38 6.42 0.12 0.84
CA ILE A 38 7.17 1.28 1.30
C ILE A 38 7.61 1.09 2.75
N GLU A 39 6.72 0.58 3.58
CA GLU A 39 7.05 0.28 4.97
C GLU A 39 8.18 -0.75 5.06
N ASP A 40 8.11 -1.79 4.23
CA ASP A 40 9.14 -2.81 4.17
C ASP A 40 10.50 -2.21 3.79
N PHE A 41 10.50 -1.31 2.80
CA PHE A 41 11.71 -0.56 2.44
C PHE A 41 12.27 0.17 3.65
N TYR A 42 11.42 0.89 4.37
CA TYR A 42 11.86 1.66 5.54
C TYR A 42 12.49 0.74 6.60
N ARG A 43 11.84 -0.36 6.91
CA ARG A 43 12.31 -1.29 7.93
C ARG A 43 13.66 -1.89 7.57
N ARG A 44 13.89 -2.14 6.29
CA ARG A 44 15.14 -2.75 5.83
C ARG A 44 16.26 -1.75 5.59
N SER A 45 15.91 -0.46 5.48
CA SER A 45 16.88 0.56 5.09
C SER A 45 17.89 0.88 6.18
N GLY A 46 17.51 0.69 7.43
CA GLY A 46 18.34 1.14 8.56
C GLY A 46 18.31 2.65 8.76
N LEU A 47 17.50 3.37 7.99
CA LEU A 47 17.42 4.82 8.10
C LEU A 47 16.60 5.24 9.32
N THR A 48 16.95 6.41 9.87
CA THR A 48 16.08 7.06 10.85
C THR A 48 14.84 7.57 10.15
N GLN A 49 13.80 7.91 10.94
CA GLN A 49 12.58 8.50 10.35
C GLN A 49 12.92 9.78 9.58
N ALA A 50 13.78 10.61 10.12
CA ALA A 50 14.19 11.84 9.44
C ALA A 50 14.87 11.55 8.11
N GLY A 51 15.80 10.60 8.11
CA GLY A 51 16.51 10.20 6.90
C GLY A 51 15.59 9.59 5.86
N ALA A 52 14.70 8.70 6.30
CA ALA A 52 13.75 8.06 5.40
C ALA A 52 12.77 9.07 4.81
N ALA A 53 12.27 9.99 5.62
CA ALA A 53 11.38 11.03 5.13
C ALA A 53 12.05 11.83 4.01
N LYS A 54 13.31 12.16 4.20
CA LYS A 54 14.06 12.89 3.19
C LYS A 54 14.19 12.11 1.89
N VAL A 55 14.56 10.84 1.98
CA VAL A 55 14.68 9.97 0.80
C VAL A 55 13.35 9.87 0.07
N LEU A 56 12.27 9.72 0.82
CA LEU A 56 10.92 9.51 0.24
C LEU A 56 10.24 10.83 -0.15
N GLY A 57 10.87 11.97 0.10
CA GLY A 57 10.28 13.26 -0.21
C GLY A 57 9.09 13.62 0.65
N LEU A 58 9.08 13.16 1.91
CA LEU A 58 7.99 13.36 2.85
C LEU A 58 8.47 14.20 4.03
N THR A 59 7.52 14.85 4.71
CA THR A 59 7.77 15.37 6.04
C THR A 59 7.76 14.22 7.03
N GLN A 60 8.35 14.40 8.22
CA GLN A 60 8.31 13.35 9.22
C GLN A 60 6.89 13.00 9.67
N PRO A 61 5.98 13.99 9.92
CA PRO A 61 4.61 13.64 10.24
C PRO A 61 3.92 12.83 9.15
N ARG A 62 4.23 13.13 7.89
CA ARG A 62 3.66 12.40 6.76
C ARG A 62 4.16 10.96 6.73
N LEU A 63 5.46 10.77 6.93
CA LEU A 63 6.04 9.42 7.02
C LEU A 63 5.42 8.66 8.19
N ASN A 64 5.27 9.31 9.33
CA ASN A 64 4.66 8.70 10.50
C ASN A 64 3.23 8.22 10.21
N ALA A 65 2.46 9.04 9.50
CA ALA A 65 1.11 8.66 9.09
C ALA A 65 1.13 7.43 8.17
N LEU A 66 2.08 7.37 7.26
CA LEU A 66 2.24 6.22 6.37
C LEU A 66 2.55 4.95 7.18
N LEU A 67 3.49 5.05 8.10
CA LEU A 67 3.90 3.91 8.92
C LEU A 67 2.79 3.43 9.85
N LYS A 68 1.86 4.32 10.20
CA LYS A 68 0.69 3.95 11.00
C LYS A 68 -0.44 3.38 10.16
N GLY A 69 -0.25 3.27 8.85
CA GLY A 69 -1.25 2.69 7.97
C GLY A 69 -2.44 3.58 7.70
N LYS A 70 -2.28 4.90 7.79
CA LYS A 70 -3.38 5.84 7.55
C LYS A 70 -3.63 5.99 6.06
N ILE A 71 -4.20 4.95 5.48
CA ILE A 71 -4.37 4.79 4.04
C ILE A 71 -5.18 5.92 3.41
N GLN A 72 -6.10 6.50 4.16
CA GLN A 72 -6.98 7.56 3.64
C GLN A 72 -6.24 8.87 3.40
N LEU A 73 -5.06 9.02 3.97
CA LEU A 73 -4.26 10.24 3.81
C LEU A 73 -3.36 10.19 2.58
N PHE A 74 -3.35 9.09 1.86
CA PHE A 74 -2.45 8.89 0.72
C PHE A 74 -3.23 8.46 -0.49
N SER A 75 -3.17 9.25 -1.56
CA SER A 75 -3.74 8.85 -2.84
C SER A 75 -2.87 7.78 -3.48
N LEU A 76 -3.43 7.06 -4.45
CA LEU A 76 -2.67 6.08 -5.21
C LEU A 76 -1.47 6.75 -5.89
N ASP A 77 -1.69 7.92 -6.51
CA ASP A 77 -0.62 8.67 -7.16
C ASP A 77 0.51 8.99 -6.20
N ALA A 78 0.17 9.48 -5.01
CA ALA A 78 1.17 9.83 -4.01
C ALA A 78 1.99 8.60 -3.63
N LEU A 79 1.34 7.46 -3.45
CA LEU A 79 2.02 6.23 -3.05
C LEU A 79 2.92 5.71 -4.15
N VAL A 80 2.51 5.80 -5.42
CA VAL A 80 3.36 5.42 -6.54
C VAL A 80 4.63 6.28 -6.55
N ASN A 81 4.47 7.59 -6.37
CA ASN A 81 5.61 8.51 -6.35
C ASN A 81 6.57 8.20 -5.20
N ILE A 82 6.01 7.93 -4.02
CA ILE A 82 6.82 7.58 -2.86
C ILE A 82 7.57 6.27 -3.11
N ALA A 83 6.89 5.27 -3.64
CA ALA A 83 7.51 3.98 -3.94
C ALA A 83 8.66 4.13 -4.93
N CYS A 84 8.49 4.96 -5.94
CA CYS A 84 9.57 5.21 -6.90
C CYS A 84 10.78 5.87 -6.24
N LYS A 85 10.55 6.78 -5.31
CA LYS A 85 11.64 7.39 -4.56
C LYS A 85 12.35 6.41 -3.64
N ALA A 86 11.65 5.36 -3.23
CA ALA A 86 12.24 4.27 -2.46
C ALA A 86 13.06 3.32 -3.34
N GLY A 87 13.11 3.57 -4.64
CA GLY A 87 13.81 2.68 -5.57
C GLY A 87 12.98 1.48 -6.01
N LEU A 88 11.68 1.48 -5.73
CA LEU A 88 10.83 0.37 -6.11
C LEU A 88 10.30 0.57 -7.53
N ASN A 89 10.20 -0.52 -8.27
CA ASN A 89 9.56 -0.53 -9.58
C ASN A 89 8.09 -0.87 -9.40
N VAL A 90 7.22 0.05 -9.80
CA VAL A 90 5.79 -0.17 -9.71
C VAL A 90 5.29 -0.56 -11.10
N ARG A 91 4.66 -1.72 -11.19
CA ARG A 91 4.08 -2.22 -12.43
C ARG A 91 2.59 -2.38 -12.26
N LEU A 92 1.87 -2.07 -13.32
CA LEU A 92 0.43 -2.22 -13.35
C LEU A 92 0.07 -3.41 -14.23
N VAL A 93 -0.67 -4.35 -13.66
CA VAL A 93 -1.19 -5.50 -14.39
C VAL A 93 -2.70 -5.41 -14.35
N ILE A 94 -3.30 -5.33 -15.52
CA ILE A 94 -4.76 -5.26 -15.64
C ILE A 94 -5.24 -6.55 -16.27
N LYS A 95 -6.18 -7.20 -15.57
CA LYS A 95 -6.77 -8.43 -16.06
C LYS A 95 -8.26 -8.23 -16.18
N LYS A 96 -8.87 -8.97 -17.12
CA LYS A 96 -10.32 -8.98 -17.23
C LYS A 96 -10.91 -9.59 -15.96
N ALA A 97 -11.92 -8.92 -15.39
CA ALA A 97 -12.62 -9.47 -14.24
C ALA A 97 -13.39 -10.73 -14.62
N ALA A 98 -13.32 -11.71 -13.75
CA ALA A 98 -13.99 -12.99 -14.01
C ALA A 98 -15.52 -12.85 -13.91
#